data_9ecd6412d9375186c53bc682b797cb20
#
_entry.id   9ecd6412d9375186c53bc682b797cb20
#
_cell.length_a   1.000
_cell.length_b   1.000
_cell.length_c   1.000
_cell.angle_alpha   90.00
_cell.angle_beta   90.00
_cell.angle_gamma   90.00
#
_symmetry.space_group_name_H-M   'P 1'
#
loop_
_entity.id
_entity.type
_entity.pdbx_description
1 polymer ?
#
loop_
_entity_poly.entity_id
_entity_poly.type
_entity_poly.pdbx_seq_one_letter_code
_entity_poly.pdbx_strand_id
1 'polypeptide(L)'
;KPLTSVTYPRDININTGGGWVDAISAQSVGYGVTGGSGDGPVGSGGASGVPIVSANVDNGIYKAHVFQVALRVMFVDMQKANYIGRSLDSLLADGVRLTYDKHQDQNVYMGLARYGTTGILNNPDAAETMVAGNGGTASSTRWKDKTPAQILADVNDAIIANWAAADYDETAMPNHILLPYEQYAYILNTPV
;
A
#
# COMPACT_ATOMS: atom_id res chain seq x y z
N LYS A 1 -5.15 -16.23 0.10
CA LYS A 1 -4.74 -15.14 1.01
C LYS A 1 -4.83 -13.85 0.22
N PRO A 2 -5.32 -12.75 0.79
CA PRO A 2 -5.30 -11.46 0.12
C PRO A 2 -3.85 -11.03 -0.08
N LEU A 3 -3.54 -10.46 -1.23
CA LEU A 3 -2.21 -9.98 -1.59
C LEU A 3 -1.70 -8.95 -0.58
N THR A 4 -2.59 -8.10 -0.08
CA THR A 4 -2.31 -7.10 0.94
C THR A 4 -1.78 -7.67 2.25
N SER A 5 -2.18 -8.88 2.64
CA SER A 5 -1.66 -9.53 3.86
C SER A 5 -0.20 -9.97 3.75
N VAL A 6 0.32 -10.06 2.54
CA VAL A 6 1.72 -10.41 2.28
C VAL A 6 2.58 -9.16 2.16
N THR A 7 2.08 -8.14 1.48
CA THR A 7 2.81 -6.91 1.16
C THR A 7 2.76 -5.88 2.30
N TYR A 8 1.62 -5.81 3.00
CA TYR A 8 1.39 -4.84 4.07
C TYR A 8 1.03 -5.58 5.36
N PRO A 9 1.92 -5.58 6.37
CA PRO A 9 1.65 -6.20 7.65
C PRO A 9 0.43 -5.52 8.30
N ARG A 10 -0.42 -6.34 8.93
CA ARG A 10 -1.58 -5.86 9.68
C ARG A 10 -1.19 -5.70 11.13
N ASP A 11 -1.52 -4.58 11.72
CA ASP A 11 -1.53 -4.46 13.17
C ASP A 11 -2.87 -4.96 13.71
N ILE A 12 -2.84 -6.14 14.34
CA ILE A 12 -4.02 -6.76 14.95
C ILE A 12 -4.08 -6.53 16.46
N ASN A 13 -3.09 -5.87 17.02
CA ASN A 13 -2.95 -5.64 18.45
C ASN A 13 -3.39 -4.23 18.88
N ILE A 14 -4.23 -3.55 18.08
CA ILE A 14 -4.77 -2.26 18.46
C ILE A 14 -5.60 -2.43 19.73
N ASN A 15 -5.08 -1.91 20.83
CA ASN A 15 -5.77 -1.94 22.12
C ASN A 15 -6.83 -0.84 22.13
N THR A 16 -8.09 -1.22 21.91
CA THR A 16 -9.23 -0.30 21.96
C THR A 16 -9.81 -0.13 23.35
N GLY A 17 -9.15 -0.64 24.40
CA GLY A 17 -9.63 -0.52 25.78
C GLY A 17 -10.91 -1.31 26.06
N GLY A 18 -11.25 -2.28 25.23
CA GLY A 18 -12.46 -3.11 25.35
C GLY A 18 -13.75 -2.43 24.91
N GLY A 19 -13.67 -1.26 24.24
CA GLY A 19 -14.80 -0.49 23.74
C GLY A 19 -14.74 -0.24 22.23
N TRP A 20 -15.66 0.57 21.78
CA TRP A 20 -15.72 1.09 20.42
C TRP A 20 -14.71 2.24 20.25
N VAL A 21 -14.02 2.27 19.10
CA VAL A 21 -13.10 3.36 18.71
C VAL A 21 -13.57 3.92 17.37
N ASP A 22 -13.87 5.21 17.31
CA ASP A 22 -14.28 5.88 16.08
C ASP A 22 -13.09 6.28 15.20
N ALA A 23 -11.94 6.53 15.81
CA ALA A 23 -10.75 6.93 15.10
C ALA A 23 -9.47 6.45 15.81
N ILE A 24 -8.43 6.24 15.03
CA ILE A 24 -7.10 5.85 15.50
C ILE A 24 -6.16 6.97 15.09
N SER A 25 -5.32 7.45 16.02
CA SER A 25 -4.26 8.39 15.72
C SER A 25 -2.94 7.65 15.50
N ALA A 26 -2.27 7.93 14.40
CA ALA A 26 -0.91 7.52 14.15
C ALA A 26 0.01 8.75 14.20
N GLN A 27 1.15 8.59 14.87
CA GLN A 27 2.14 9.65 14.95
C GLN A 27 3.27 9.36 13.96
N SER A 28 3.63 10.36 13.16
CA SER A 28 4.87 10.36 12.39
C SER A 28 5.83 11.38 12.97
N VAL A 29 7.10 11.02 13.06
CA VAL A 29 8.13 11.89 13.61
C VAL A 29 9.14 12.19 12.51
N GLY A 30 9.21 13.46 12.10
CA GLY A 30 10.24 13.96 11.21
C GLY A 30 11.35 14.66 12.00
N TYR A 31 12.59 14.42 11.63
CA TYR A 31 13.74 15.11 12.22
C TYR A 31 14.28 16.13 11.24
N GLY A 32 14.48 17.35 11.70
CA GLY A 32 15.11 18.42 10.93
C GLY A 32 16.32 18.98 11.67
N VAL A 33 17.35 19.38 10.93
CA VAL A 33 18.50 20.09 11.48
C VAL A 33 18.41 21.53 11.01
N THR A 34 18.41 22.47 11.95
CA THR A 34 18.37 23.91 11.67
C THR A 34 19.62 24.58 12.24
N GLY A 35 20.24 25.44 11.47
CA GLY A 35 21.48 26.12 11.88
C GLY A 35 22.73 25.40 11.38
N GLY A 36 23.86 25.95 11.61
CA GLY A 36 25.14 25.49 11.08
C GLY A 36 25.68 26.42 9.98
N SER A 37 26.96 26.35 9.70
CA SER A 37 27.68 27.20 8.73
C SER A 37 27.70 26.55 7.35
N GLY A 38 26.58 26.49 6.64
CA GLY A 38 26.55 26.14 5.21
C GLY A 38 26.95 24.71 4.80
N ASP A 39 27.72 23.99 5.62
CA ASP A 39 28.25 22.66 5.35
C ASP A 39 27.53 21.56 6.16
N GLY A 40 26.26 21.74 6.47
CA GLY A 40 25.47 20.78 7.22
C GLY A 40 25.65 20.86 8.75
N PRO A 41 25.51 19.75 9.50
CA PRO A 41 25.51 19.75 10.97
C PRO A 41 26.89 19.95 11.62
N VAL A 42 27.92 20.28 10.84
CA VAL A 42 29.28 20.57 11.35
C VAL A 42 29.37 22.02 11.74
N GLY A 43 29.45 22.32 13.04
CA GLY A 43 29.58 23.66 13.56
C GLY A 43 31.05 24.09 13.70
N SER A 44 31.36 25.33 13.35
CA SER A 44 32.72 25.95 13.51
C SER A 44 32.99 26.50 14.90
N GLY A 45 32.36 25.99 15.96
CA GLY A 45 32.69 26.33 17.36
C GLY A 45 32.32 27.74 17.85
N GLY A 46 31.63 28.55 17.05
CA GLY A 46 31.09 29.85 17.46
C GLY A 46 29.68 29.72 18.09
N ALA A 47 29.35 30.54 19.07
CA ALA A 47 28.09 30.50 19.80
C ALA A 47 26.81 30.66 18.95
N SER A 48 26.93 31.14 17.72
CA SER A 48 25.82 31.32 16.77
C SER A 48 25.77 30.26 15.67
N GLY A 49 26.64 29.27 15.67
CA GLY A 49 26.73 28.24 14.63
C GLY A 49 26.41 26.79 15.11
N VAL A 50 25.88 26.64 16.32
CA VAL A 50 25.53 25.29 16.80
C VAL A 50 24.28 24.81 16.09
N PRO A 51 24.37 23.68 15.33
CA PRO A 51 23.17 23.07 14.71
C PRO A 51 22.23 22.54 15.76
N ILE A 52 20.93 22.82 15.61
CA ILE A 52 19.88 22.37 16.51
C ILE A 52 19.06 21.32 15.76
N VAL A 53 18.95 20.14 16.36
CA VAL A 53 18.05 19.09 15.88
C VAL A 53 16.66 19.37 16.43
N SER A 54 15.68 19.52 15.57
CA SER A 54 14.26 19.63 15.92
C SER A 54 13.53 18.37 15.49
N ALA A 55 12.63 17.89 16.35
CA ALA A 55 11.69 16.83 16.00
C ALA A 55 10.32 17.48 15.72
N ASN A 56 9.79 17.21 14.55
CA ASN A 56 8.40 17.56 14.22
C ASN A 56 7.53 16.31 14.35
N VAL A 57 6.50 16.40 15.19
CA VAL A 57 5.55 15.31 15.40
C VAL A 57 4.26 15.69 14.69
N ASP A 58 3.91 14.92 13.68
CA ASP A 58 2.64 15.03 12.99
C ASP A 58 1.69 13.92 13.42
N ASN A 59 0.42 14.26 13.60
CA ASN A 59 -0.62 13.33 14.04
C ASN A 59 -1.64 13.11 12.92
N GLY A 60 -1.57 11.95 12.28
CA GLY A 60 -2.60 11.48 11.37
C GLY A 60 -3.80 10.88 12.14
N ILE A 61 -5.01 11.32 11.84
CA ILE A 61 -6.23 10.73 12.40
C ILE A 61 -6.93 9.91 11.34
N TYR A 62 -7.06 8.62 11.59
CA TYR A 62 -7.70 7.66 10.69
C TYR A 62 -9.00 7.16 11.29
N LYS A 63 -10.09 7.23 10.51
CA LYS A 63 -11.40 6.75 10.95
C LYS A 63 -11.43 5.22 10.98
N ALA A 64 -11.99 4.66 12.05
CA ALA A 64 -12.22 3.23 12.17
C ALA A 64 -13.62 2.88 11.63
N HIS A 65 -13.72 1.83 10.82
CA HIS A 65 -14.97 1.37 10.24
C HIS A 65 -15.24 -0.08 10.66
N VAL A 66 -16.50 -0.36 11.00
CA VAL A 66 -16.92 -1.71 11.35
C VAL A 66 -17.35 -2.47 10.10
N PHE A 67 -16.76 -3.61 9.91
CA PHE A 67 -17.18 -4.58 8.90
C PHE A 67 -18.15 -5.58 9.54
N GLN A 68 -19.37 -5.66 9.00
CA GLN A 68 -20.39 -6.59 9.48
C GLN A 68 -20.92 -7.44 8.32
N VAL A 69 -20.94 -8.75 8.51
CA VAL A 69 -21.55 -9.69 7.58
C VAL A 69 -22.47 -10.61 8.36
N ALA A 70 -23.74 -10.68 7.94
CA ALA A 70 -24.70 -11.59 8.51
C ALA A 70 -24.79 -12.88 7.69
N LEU A 71 -24.79 -14.01 8.37
CA LEU A 71 -25.08 -15.30 7.77
C LEU A 71 -26.59 -15.56 7.83
N ARG A 72 -27.16 -15.90 6.70
CA ARG A 72 -28.55 -16.36 6.61
C ARG A 72 -28.57 -17.84 6.24
N VAL A 73 -29.08 -18.67 7.14
CA VAL A 73 -29.26 -20.10 6.92
C VAL A 73 -30.73 -20.36 6.70
N MET A 74 -31.10 -20.94 5.55
CA MET A 74 -32.44 -21.40 5.31
C MET A 74 -32.53 -22.89 5.65
N PHE A 75 -33.66 -23.31 6.20
CA PHE A 75 -33.91 -24.70 6.58
C PHE A 75 -33.73 -25.70 5.40
N VAL A 76 -34.18 -25.28 4.21
CA VAL A 76 -34.02 -26.08 2.98
C VAL A 76 -32.56 -26.28 2.61
N ASP A 77 -31.71 -25.26 2.81
CA ASP A 77 -30.27 -25.35 2.50
C ASP A 77 -29.55 -26.27 3.48
N MET A 78 -29.99 -26.29 4.73
CA MET A 78 -29.49 -27.23 5.74
C MET A 78 -29.82 -28.67 5.40
N GLN A 79 -31.05 -28.94 4.91
CA GLN A 79 -31.43 -30.27 4.47
C GLN A 79 -30.63 -30.73 3.24
N LYS A 80 -30.43 -29.84 2.27
CA LYS A 80 -29.60 -30.14 1.08
C LYS A 80 -28.16 -30.43 1.43
N ALA A 81 -27.56 -29.65 2.34
CA ALA A 81 -26.20 -29.84 2.79
C ALA A 81 -26.01 -31.18 3.50
N ASN A 82 -26.95 -31.55 4.36
CA ASN A 82 -26.94 -32.85 5.02
C ASN A 82 -27.06 -34.02 4.02
N TYR A 83 -27.85 -33.85 2.97
CA TYR A 83 -27.99 -34.88 1.91
C TYR A 83 -26.67 -35.05 1.12
N ILE A 84 -25.90 -33.99 0.92
CA ILE A 84 -24.61 -34.01 0.19
C ILE A 84 -23.46 -34.44 1.12
N GLY A 85 -23.68 -34.53 2.44
CA GLY A 85 -22.65 -34.89 3.41
C GLY A 85 -21.60 -33.79 3.66
N ARG A 86 -21.94 -32.54 3.36
CA ARG A 86 -21.07 -31.38 3.65
C ARG A 86 -21.68 -30.55 4.79
N SER A 87 -20.82 -30.14 5.70
CA SER A 87 -21.22 -29.20 6.76
C SER A 87 -21.51 -27.82 6.16
N LEU A 88 -22.75 -27.33 6.28
CA LEU A 88 -23.17 -26.03 5.82
C LEU A 88 -22.42 -24.93 6.59
N ASP A 89 -22.14 -25.14 7.87
CA ASP A 89 -21.43 -24.16 8.73
C ASP A 89 -20.02 -23.90 8.26
N SER A 90 -19.28 -24.94 7.88
CA SER A 90 -17.92 -24.78 7.36
C SER A 90 -17.91 -24.03 6.03
N LEU A 91 -18.85 -24.34 5.13
CA LEU A 91 -18.97 -23.67 3.85
C LEU A 91 -19.31 -22.18 4.00
N LEU A 92 -20.22 -21.86 4.92
CA LEU A 92 -20.60 -20.47 5.22
C LEU A 92 -19.47 -19.69 5.91
N ALA A 93 -18.75 -20.33 6.83
CA ALA A 93 -17.59 -19.73 7.49
C ALA A 93 -16.47 -19.38 6.47
N ASP A 94 -16.19 -20.29 5.53
CA ASP A 94 -15.25 -20.05 4.44
C ASP A 94 -15.73 -18.91 3.52
N GLY A 95 -17.03 -18.83 3.25
CA GLY A 95 -17.65 -17.76 2.47
C GLY A 95 -17.49 -16.38 3.14
N VAL A 96 -17.70 -16.29 4.45
CA VAL A 96 -17.48 -15.05 5.23
C VAL A 96 -16.03 -14.64 5.20
N ARG A 97 -15.12 -15.58 5.43
CA ARG A 97 -13.68 -15.31 5.40
C ARG A 97 -13.24 -14.80 4.04
N LEU A 98 -13.69 -15.45 2.96
CA LEU A 98 -13.37 -15.00 1.60
C LEU A 98 -13.93 -13.61 1.31
N THR A 99 -15.15 -13.31 1.76
CA THR A 99 -15.77 -12.00 1.59
C THR A 99 -14.99 -10.92 2.35
N TYR A 100 -14.59 -11.22 3.59
CA TYR A 100 -13.75 -10.32 4.38
C TYR A 100 -12.40 -10.06 3.72
N ASP A 101 -11.72 -11.11 3.27
CA ASP A 101 -10.42 -11.00 2.62
C ASP A 101 -10.49 -10.17 1.33
N LYS A 102 -11.51 -10.37 0.51
CA LYS A 102 -11.73 -9.57 -0.71
C LYS A 102 -12.04 -8.12 -0.41
N HIS A 103 -12.89 -7.88 0.58
CA HIS A 103 -13.26 -6.53 0.97
C HIS A 103 -12.03 -5.77 1.52
N GLN A 104 -11.23 -6.43 2.33
CA GLN A 104 -10.02 -5.85 2.87
C GLN A 104 -8.99 -5.54 1.79
N ASP A 105 -8.80 -6.46 0.83
CA ASP A 105 -7.91 -6.26 -0.30
C ASP A 105 -8.35 -5.05 -1.14
N GLN A 106 -9.64 -4.96 -1.43
CA GLN A 106 -10.21 -3.81 -2.15
C GLN A 106 -10.02 -2.49 -1.38
N ASN A 107 -10.23 -2.49 -0.07
CA ASN A 107 -10.08 -1.28 0.74
C ASN A 107 -8.65 -0.76 0.80
N VAL A 108 -7.66 -1.64 0.86
CA VAL A 108 -6.25 -1.23 0.86
C VAL A 108 -5.86 -0.59 -0.46
N TYR A 109 -6.29 -1.16 -1.59
CA TYR A 109 -5.92 -0.61 -2.90
C TYR A 109 -6.76 0.60 -3.33
N MET A 110 -8.07 0.55 -3.13
CA MET A 110 -8.99 1.55 -3.67
C MET A 110 -9.57 2.49 -2.60
N GLY A 111 -9.44 2.12 -1.33
CA GLY A 111 -10.10 2.82 -0.24
C GLY A 111 -11.61 2.64 -0.22
N LEU A 112 -12.27 3.33 0.69
CA LEU A 112 -13.72 3.39 0.84
C LEU A 112 -14.20 4.80 0.46
N ALA A 113 -14.42 5.04 -0.83
CA ALA A 113 -14.82 6.35 -1.36
C ALA A 113 -16.08 6.90 -0.65
N ARG A 114 -17.01 6.03 -0.25
CA ARG A 114 -18.21 6.41 0.51
C ARG A 114 -17.91 7.06 1.85
N TYR A 115 -16.79 6.70 2.47
CA TYR A 115 -16.35 7.20 3.78
C TYR A 115 -15.22 8.22 3.67
N GLY A 116 -14.83 8.59 2.45
CA GLY A 116 -13.77 9.54 2.20
C GLY A 116 -12.37 9.01 2.52
N THR A 117 -12.19 7.68 2.59
CA THR A 117 -10.86 7.09 2.76
C THR A 117 -10.26 6.77 1.40
N THR A 118 -9.00 7.13 1.23
CA THR A 118 -8.21 6.82 0.03
C THR A 118 -7.47 5.49 0.21
N GLY A 119 -7.23 4.79 -0.90
CA GLY A 119 -6.39 3.61 -0.93
C GLY A 119 -5.01 3.93 -1.51
N ILE A 120 -4.17 2.91 -1.65
CA ILE A 120 -2.80 3.10 -2.16
C ILE A 120 -2.81 3.63 -3.60
N LEU A 121 -3.74 3.16 -4.44
CA LEU A 121 -3.80 3.54 -5.86
C LEU A 121 -4.39 4.93 -6.13
N ASN A 122 -5.10 5.50 -5.18
CA ASN A 122 -5.75 6.80 -5.30
C ASN A 122 -5.38 7.75 -4.15
N ASN A 123 -4.24 7.50 -3.50
CA ASN A 123 -3.71 8.40 -2.48
C ASN A 123 -3.16 9.67 -3.17
N PRO A 124 -3.66 10.86 -2.83
CA PRO A 124 -3.17 12.11 -3.41
C PRO A 124 -1.71 12.42 -3.05
N ASP A 125 -1.20 11.83 -1.95
CA ASP A 125 0.18 12.01 -1.52
C ASP A 125 1.17 11.09 -2.25
N ALA A 126 0.66 10.11 -3.03
CA ALA A 126 1.49 9.25 -3.85
C ALA A 126 1.89 9.98 -5.14
N ALA A 127 3.20 10.06 -5.40
CA ALA A 127 3.68 10.65 -6.64
C ALA A 127 3.29 9.78 -7.85
N GLU A 128 2.67 10.40 -8.84
CA GLU A 128 2.38 9.77 -10.13
C GLU A 128 3.44 10.17 -11.14
N THR A 129 4.07 9.18 -11.78
CA THR A 129 5.05 9.41 -12.85
C THR A 129 4.64 8.61 -14.07
N MET A 130 4.61 9.27 -15.22
CA MET A 130 4.40 8.58 -16.49
C MET A 130 5.72 7.95 -16.96
N VAL A 131 5.67 6.67 -17.30
CA VAL A 131 6.80 5.99 -17.93
C VAL A 131 7.10 6.57 -19.31
N ALA A 132 8.35 6.55 -19.74
CA ALA A 132 8.77 7.01 -21.06
C ALA A 132 8.05 6.26 -22.18
N GLY A 133 7.83 6.92 -23.29
CA GLY A 133 7.30 6.26 -24.49
C GLY A 133 8.32 5.33 -25.16
N ASN A 134 7.85 4.45 -26.04
CA ASN A 134 8.72 3.52 -26.80
C ASN A 134 9.55 4.16 -27.91
N GLY A 135 9.49 5.48 -28.07
CA GLY A 135 10.25 6.22 -29.11
C GLY A 135 9.73 6.08 -30.54
N GLY A 136 8.62 5.36 -30.74
CA GLY A 136 7.96 5.26 -32.07
C GLY A 136 7.14 6.49 -32.42
N THR A 137 6.67 6.58 -33.67
CA THR A 137 5.87 7.70 -34.18
C THR A 137 4.56 7.92 -33.38
N ALA A 138 4.00 6.87 -32.79
CA ALA A 138 2.82 6.88 -31.92
C ALA A 138 3.18 6.69 -30.43
N SER A 139 4.37 7.01 -30.02
CA SER A 139 4.97 6.88 -28.69
C SER A 139 4.04 6.26 -27.61
N SER A 140 4.01 4.92 -27.55
CA SER A 140 3.19 4.19 -26.58
C SER A 140 3.92 4.00 -25.25
N THR A 141 3.21 4.23 -24.16
CA THR A 141 3.71 3.95 -22.80
C THR A 141 3.40 2.52 -22.32
N ARG A 142 2.66 1.75 -23.12
CA ARG A 142 2.25 0.39 -22.76
C ARG A 142 3.39 -0.60 -22.95
N TRP A 143 3.62 -1.44 -21.97
CA TRP A 143 4.70 -2.43 -22.02
C TRP A 143 4.59 -3.43 -23.18
N LYS A 144 3.40 -3.76 -23.64
CA LYS A 144 3.20 -4.62 -24.83
C LYS A 144 3.80 -4.06 -26.12
N ASP A 145 4.02 -2.74 -26.18
CA ASP A 145 4.56 -2.03 -27.33
C ASP A 145 6.04 -1.67 -27.13
N LYS A 146 6.66 -2.11 -26.02
CA LYS A 146 8.04 -1.83 -25.64
C LYS A 146 8.92 -3.06 -25.77
N THR A 147 10.20 -2.82 -25.99
CA THR A 147 11.21 -3.87 -25.94
C THR A 147 11.52 -4.25 -24.46
N PRO A 148 12.05 -5.46 -24.20
CA PRO A 148 12.47 -5.87 -22.86
C PRO A 148 13.43 -4.88 -22.19
N ALA A 149 14.37 -4.30 -22.94
CA ALA A 149 15.30 -3.31 -22.43
C ALA A 149 14.60 -2.01 -21.99
N GLN A 150 13.55 -1.58 -22.71
CA GLN A 150 12.75 -0.42 -22.33
C GLN A 150 11.90 -0.68 -21.09
N ILE A 151 11.37 -1.88 -20.95
CA ILE A 151 10.63 -2.28 -19.74
C ILE A 151 11.55 -2.30 -18.52
N LEU A 152 12.76 -2.84 -18.68
CA LEU A 152 13.76 -2.82 -17.62
C LEU A 152 14.17 -1.40 -17.23
N ALA A 153 14.32 -0.50 -18.20
CA ALA A 153 14.58 0.91 -17.94
C ALA A 153 13.44 1.56 -17.16
N ASP A 154 12.17 1.35 -17.53
CA ASP A 154 11.00 1.86 -16.82
C ASP A 154 10.99 1.43 -15.34
N VAL A 155 11.33 0.16 -15.08
CA VAL A 155 11.38 -0.37 -13.71
C VAL A 155 12.50 0.26 -12.91
N ASN A 156 13.69 0.36 -13.50
CA ASN A 156 14.85 0.98 -12.85
C ASN A 156 14.62 2.46 -12.56
N ASP A 157 14.05 3.19 -13.52
CA ASP A 157 13.71 4.61 -13.35
C ASP A 157 12.70 4.82 -12.23
N ALA A 158 11.68 3.95 -12.12
CA ALA A 158 10.71 3.99 -11.03
C ALA A 158 11.36 3.71 -9.66
N ILE A 159 12.29 2.75 -9.57
CA ILE A 159 13.02 2.44 -8.34
C ILE A 159 13.90 3.63 -7.94
N ILE A 160 14.67 4.17 -8.88
CA ILE A 160 15.58 5.29 -8.63
C ILE A 160 14.80 6.55 -8.22
N ALA A 161 13.69 6.86 -8.89
CA ALA A 161 12.86 8.01 -8.59
C ALA A 161 12.28 7.93 -7.16
N ASN A 162 11.77 6.76 -6.75
CA ASN A 162 11.27 6.56 -5.39
C ASN A 162 12.38 6.63 -4.34
N TRP A 163 13.54 6.07 -4.64
CA TRP A 163 14.68 6.11 -3.72
C TRP A 163 15.25 7.52 -3.59
N ALA A 164 15.33 8.26 -4.68
CA ALA A 164 15.72 9.68 -4.65
C ALA A 164 14.74 10.56 -3.87
N ALA A 165 13.44 10.27 -3.92
CA ALA A 165 12.41 10.95 -3.12
C ALA A 165 12.58 10.73 -1.61
N ALA A 166 13.27 9.67 -1.22
CA ALA A 166 13.62 9.33 0.16
C ALA A 166 15.07 9.72 0.51
N ASP A 167 15.66 10.69 -0.18
CA ASP A 167 17.05 11.15 0.04
C ASP A 167 18.09 10.01 0.00
N TYR A 168 17.83 8.98 -0.80
CA TYR A 168 18.67 7.77 -0.93
C TYR A 168 18.85 6.99 0.37
N ASP A 169 17.88 7.03 1.29
CA ASP A 169 17.90 6.19 2.49
C ASP A 169 17.78 4.71 2.09
N GLU A 170 18.73 3.88 2.54
CA GLU A 170 18.75 2.44 2.26
C GLU A 170 17.52 1.71 2.84
N THR A 171 16.97 2.21 3.94
CA THR A 171 15.79 1.61 4.59
C THR A 171 14.49 1.88 3.82
N ALA A 172 14.46 2.94 3.02
CA ALA A 172 13.32 3.35 2.20
C ALA A 172 13.40 2.82 0.75
N MET A 173 14.43 2.07 0.40
CA MET A 173 14.57 1.51 -0.94
C MET A 173 13.38 0.59 -1.28
N PRO A 174 12.70 0.79 -2.43
CA PRO A 174 11.60 -0.05 -2.85
C PRO A 174 12.05 -1.50 -3.04
N ASN A 175 11.36 -2.43 -2.41
CA ASN A 175 11.65 -3.87 -2.49
C ASN A 175 10.51 -4.70 -3.10
N HIS A 176 9.38 -4.06 -3.43
CA HIS A 176 8.23 -4.69 -4.05
C HIS A 176 7.70 -3.86 -5.20
N ILE A 177 7.33 -4.52 -6.28
CA ILE A 177 6.64 -3.94 -7.43
C ILE A 177 5.30 -4.64 -7.58
N LEU A 178 4.22 -3.86 -7.62
CA LEU A 178 2.88 -4.36 -7.87
C LEU A 178 2.55 -4.14 -9.35
N LEU A 179 2.28 -5.20 -10.06
CA LEU A 179 1.95 -5.18 -11.48
C LEU A 179 0.53 -5.70 -11.70
N PRO A 180 -0.24 -5.09 -12.62
CA PRO A 180 -1.46 -5.68 -13.12
C PRO A 180 -1.16 -7.05 -13.77
N TYR A 181 -2.13 -7.97 -13.70
CA TYR A 181 -1.97 -9.33 -14.23
C TYR A 181 -1.55 -9.39 -15.70
N GLU A 182 -2.08 -8.48 -16.52
CA GLU A 182 -1.75 -8.44 -17.95
C GLU A 182 -0.26 -8.12 -18.19
N GLN A 183 0.29 -7.14 -17.49
CA GLN A 183 1.70 -6.78 -17.59
C GLN A 183 2.61 -7.89 -17.06
N TYR A 184 2.22 -8.50 -15.95
CA TYR A 184 2.95 -9.63 -15.40
C TYR A 184 2.99 -10.82 -16.38
N ALA A 185 1.83 -11.19 -16.95
CA ALA A 185 1.74 -12.25 -17.94
C ALA A 185 2.55 -11.93 -19.21
N TYR A 186 2.60 -10.65 -19.62
CA TYR A 186 3.40 -10.24 -20.76
C TYR A 186 4.89 -10.46 -20.51
N ILE A 187 5.41 -10.05 -19.33
CA ILE A 187 6.83 -10.25 -18.98
C ILE A 187 7.20 -11.73 -18.94
N LEU A 188 6.33 -12.58 -18.38
CA LEU A 188 6.58 -14.02 -18.31
C LEU A 188 6.65 -14.70 -19.69
N ASN A 189 5.92 -14.18 -20.66
CA ASN A 189 5.83 -14.77 -22.00
C ASN A 189 6.78 -14.11 -23.02
N THR A 190 7.45 -13.03 -22.65
CA THR A 190 8.36 -12.32 -23.55
C THR A 190 9.78 -12.87 -23.35
N PRO A 191 10.37 -13.54 -24.34
CA PRO A 191 11.75 -14.01 -24.23
C PRO A 191 12.71 -12.81 -24.16
N VAL A 192 13.69 -12.91 -23.31
CA VAL A 192 14.77 -11.92 -23.14
C VAL A 192 15.80 -12.09 -24.25
#